data_efc3329699bc69330ad8a90d87e763e7
#
_entry.id   efc3329699bc69330ad8a90d87e763e7
#
_cell.length_a   1.000
_cell.length_b   1.000
_cell.length_c   1.000
_cell.angle_alpha   90.00
_cell.angle_beta   90.00
_cell.angle_gamma   90.00
#
_symmetry.space_group_name_H-M   'P 1'
#
loop_
_entity.id
_entity.type
_entity.pdbx_description
1 polymer ?
#
loop_
_entity_poly.entity_id
_entity_poly.type
_entity_poly.pdbx_seq_one_letter_code
_entity_poly.pdbx_strand_id
1 'polypeptide(L)'
;MDRSEVITLVKETQVKNDFGVYETVSETRDVFCQVSSITRSEFFDAGRNGLNPEFEFDVFFGDYEGERTVIYKGQRYAVYRTYQARTDVLELYVQREGGTNGTVNS
;
A
#
# COMPACT_ATOMS: atom_id res chain seq x y z
N MET A 1 -4.42 5.88 -19.23
CA MET A 1 -4.88 5.74 -17.83
C MET A 1 -5.03 7.10 -17.20
N ASP A 2 -6.12 7.30 -16.49
CA ASP A 2 -6.41 8.56 -15.83
C ASP A 2 -6.01 8.46 -14.35
N ARG A 3 -4.98 9.19 -13.94
CA ARG A 3 -4.49 9.20 -12.56
C ARG A 3 -4.94 10.48 -11.88
N SER A 4 -6.20 10.51 -11.51
CA SER A 4 -6.81 11.70 -10.93
C SER A 4 -6.94 11.66 -9.41
N GLU A 5 -6.61 10.53 -8.79
CA GLU A 5 -6.62 10.41 -7.33
C GLU A 5 -5.20 10.55 -6.81
N VAL A 6 -5.09 10.87 -5.51
CA VAL A 6 -3.80 11.00 -4.86
C VAL A 6 -3.74 10.04 -3.68
N ILE A 7 -2.65 9.30 -3.58
CA ILE A 7 -2.35 8.47 -2.41
C ILE A 7 -1.02 8.92 -1.83
N THR A 8 -0.82 8.64 -0.54
CA THR A 8 0.45 8.92 0.13
C THR A 8 1.17 7.60 0.33
N LEU A 9 2.36 7.49 -0.24
CA LEU A 9 3.22 6.32 -0.04
C LEU A 9 4.07 6.56 1.20
N VAL A 10 4.11 5.59 2.11
CA VAL A 10 4.82 5.72 3.37
C VAL A 10 5.94 4.69 3.42
N LYS A 11 7.15 5.16 3.61
CA LYS A 11 8.33 4.30 3.75
C LYS A 11 8.84 4.42 5.17
N GLU A 12 8.91 3.31 5.88
CA GLU A 12 9.40 3.28 7.25
C GLU A 12 10.73 2.60 7.29
N THR A 13 11.69 3.21 7.98
CA THR A 13 13.06 2.73 8.09
C THR A 13 13.46 2.71 9.54
N GLN A 14 14.22 1.69 9.94
CA GLN A 14 14.79 1.62 11.29
C GLN A 14 16.16 2.28 11.25
N VAL A 15 16.37 3.25 12.14
CA VAL A 15 17.63 3.99 12.26
C VAL A 15 18.13 3.86 13.69
N LYS A 16 19.41 3.51 13.82
CA LYS A 16 20.02 3.37 15.15
C LYS A 16 20.47 4.75 15.64
N ASN A 17 20.01 5.14 16.84
CA ASN A 17 20.38 6.43 17.40
C ASN A 17 21.72 6.34 18.16
N ASP A 18 22.12 7.46 18.77
CA ASP A 18 23.41 7.55 19.46
C ASP A 18 23.51 6.62 20.68
N PHE A 19 22.37 6.19 21.21
CA PHE A 19 22.32 5.28 22.36
C PHE A 19 22.24 3.82 21.97
N GLY A 20 22.31 3.52 20.66
CA GLY A 20 22.22 2.16 20.17
C GLY A 20 20.81 1.63 20.09
N VAL A 21 19.81 2.48 20.25
CA VAL A 21 18.41 2.11 20.18
C VAL A 21 17.87 2.40 18.78
N TYR A 22 17.11 1.45 18.21
CA TYR A 22 16.50 1.65 16.90
C TYR A 22 15.24 2.49 17.01
N GLU A 23 15.12 3.44 16.10
CA GLU A 23 13.94 4.28 16.00
C GLU A 23 13.37 4.16 14.60
N THR A 24 12.05 4.24 14.50
CA THR A 24 11.37 4.20 13.20
C THR A 24 11.29 5.61 12.65
N VAL A 25 11.80 5.77 11.43
CA VAL A 25 11.73 7.04 10.69
C VAL A 25 10.81 6.81 9.50
N SER A 26 9.82 7.70 9.36
CA SER A 26 8.85 7.60 8.26
C SER A 26 9.10 8.71 7.24
N GLU A 27 9.07 8.34 5.97
CA GLU A 27 9.11 9.28 4.85
C GLU A 27 7.85 9.10 4.04
N THR A 28 7.24 10.20 3.65
CA THR A 28 5.99 10.14 2.89
C THR A 28 6.14 10.87 1.58
N ARG A 29 5.46 10.39 0.54
CA ARG A 29 5.38 11.02 -0.77
C ARG A 29 3.97 10.89 -1.29
N ASP A 30 3.44 11.96 -1.85
CA ASP A 30 2.14 11.92 -2.51
C ASP A 30 2.35 11.63 -3.99
N VAL A 31 1.59 10.69 -4.52
CA VAL A 31 1.67 10.33 -5.93
C VAL A 31 0.26 10.26 -6.51
N PHE A 32 0.16 10.52 -7.79
CA PHE A 32 -1.10 10.36 -8.50
C PHE A 32 -1.33 8.90 -8.83
N CYS A 33 -2.60 8.49 -8.77
CA CYS A 33 -2.96 7.11 -9.07
C CYS A 33 -4.35 7.04 -9.67
N GLN A 34 -4.66 5.90 -10.25
CA GLN A 34 -6.01 5.50 -10.59
C GLN A 34 -6.45 4.46 -9.57
N VAL A 35 -7.65 4.65 -9.00
CA VAL A 35 -8.18 3.72 -8.01
C VAL A 35 -9.15 2.78 -8.71
N SER A 36 -8.98 1.49 -8.49
CA SER A 36 -9.85 0.47 -9.08
C SER A 36 -10.38 -0.43 -7.98
N SER A 37 -11.55 -1.00 -8.24
CA SER A 37 -12.10 -2.03 -7.36
C SER A 37 -11.33 -3.33 -7.57
N ILE A 38 -11.32 -4.15 -6.52
CA ILE A 38 -10.69 -5.47 -6.60
C ILE A 38 -11.54 -6.36 -7.50
N THR A 39 -10.89 -7.09 -8.42
CA THR A 39 -11.59 -8.05 -9.26
C THR A 39 -12.03 -9.24 -8.42
N ARG A 40 -13.06 -9.95 -8.89
CA ARG A 40 -13.54 -11.15 -8.21
C ARG A 40 -12.42 -12.20 -8.08
N SER A 41 -11.65 -12.36 -9.13
CA SER A 41 -10.55 -13.34 -9.14
C SER A 41 -9.50 -12.99 -8.08
N GLU A 42 -9.11 -11.72 -8.01
CA GLU A 42 -8.14 -11.28 -7.01
C GLU A 42 -8.70 -11.45 -5.60
N PHE A 43 -9.98 -11.13 -5.41
CA PHE A 43 -10.62 -11.25 -4.11
C PHE A 43 -10.56 -12.70 -3.59
N PHE A 44 -10.88 -13.66 -4.45
CA PHE A 44 -10.86 -15.06 -4.04
C PHE A 44 -9.45 -15.59 -3.87
N ASP A 45 -8.53 -15.22 -4.76
CA ASP A 45 -7.15 -15.71 -4.68
C ASP A 45 -6.46 -15.19 -3.41
N ALA A 46 -6.62 -13.91 -3.11
CA ALA A 46 -6.03 -13.34 -1.90
C ALA A 46 -6.73 -13.89 -0.65
N GLY A 47 -8.04 -14.06 -0.71
CA GLY A 47 -8.82 -14.58 0.41
C GLY A 47 -8.39 -15.97 0.84
N ARG A 48 -7.98 -16.81 -0.12
CA ARG A 48 -7.47 -18.15 0.20
C ARG A 48 -6.20 -18.10 1.04
N ASN A 49 -5.49 -16.98 0.98
CA ASN A 49 -4.26 -16.77 1.75
C ASN A 49 -4.49 -15.90 2.99
N GLY A 50 -5.74 -15.70 3.38
CA GLY A 50 -6.06 -14.94 4.58
C GLY A 50 -6.01 -13.44 4.42
N LEU A 51 -5.95 -12.94 3.18
CA LEU A 51 -5.89 -11.51 2.92
C LEU A 51 -7.29 -10.96 2.65
N ASN A 52 -7.46 -9.66 2.87
CA ASN A 52 -8.73 -8.95 2.66
C ASN A 52 -8.51 -7.79 1.71
N PRO A 53 -8.43 -8.05 0.39
CA PRO A 53 -8.15 -6.96 -0.55
C PRO A 53 -9.25 -5.91 -0.54
N GLU A 54 -8.83 -4.64 -0.58
CA GLU A 54 -9.74 -3.49 -0.55
C GLU A 54 -9.73 -2.73 -1.86
N PHE A 55 -8.53 -2.39 -2.34
CA PHE A 55 -8.36 -1.57 -3.53
C PHE A 55 -7.18 -2.02 -4.34
N GLU A 56 -7.20 -1.65 -5.61
CA GLU A 56 -6.04 -1.69 -6.48
C GLU A 56 -5.72 -0.24 -6.83
N PHE A 57 -4.48 0.19 -6.57
CA PHE A 57 -4.02 1.52 -6.95
C PHE A 57 -3.03 1.37 -8.09
N ASP A 58 -3.31 2.00 -9.22
CA ASP A 58 -2.42 1.96 -10.38
C ASP A 58 -1.60 3.24 -10.39
N VAL A 59 -0.27 3.11 -10.26
CA VAL A 59 0.64 4.25 -10.21
C VAL A 59 1.62 4.17 -11.36
N PHE A 60 2.29 5.30 -11.63
CA PHE A 60 3.42 5.29 -12.54
C PHE A 60 4.53 4.46 -11.91
N PHE A 61 5.12 3.57 -12.71
CA PHE A 61 6.12 2.64 -12.20
C PHE A 61 7.27 3.34 -11.49
N GLY A 62 7.72 4.47 -12.03
CA GLY A 62 8.85 5.24 -11.46
C GLY A 62 8.54 5.92 -10.15
N ASP A 63 7.27 6.01 -9.77
CA ASP A 63 6.87 6.66 -8.51
C ASP A 63 6.93 5.75 -7.32
N TYR A 64 7.05 4.44 -7.52
CA TYR A 64 7.00 3.48 -6.43
C TYR A 64 8.41 2.97 -6.10
N GLU A 65 8.76 3.01 -4.82
CA GLU A 65 10.09 2.61 -4.35
C GLU A 65 10.03 1.51 -3.31
N GLY A 66 9.00 0.68 -3.37
CA GLY A 66 8.88 -0.44 -2.45
C GLY A 66 8.19 -0.11 -1.14
N GLU A 67 7.52 1.02 -1.07
CA GLU A 67 6.78 1.39 0.14
C GLU A 67 5.71 0.35 0.45
N ARG A 68 5.59 -0.03 1.71
CA ARG A 68 4.66 -1.08 2.10
C ARG A 68 3.34 -0.54 2.65
N THR A 69 3.25 0.77 2.84
CA THR A 69 2.05 1.41 3.40
C THR A 69 1.58 2.50 2.47
N VAL A 70 0.27 2.58 2.30
CA VAL A 70 -0.39 3.61 1.51
C VAL A 70 -1.45 4.25 2.39
N ILE A 71 -1.55 5.58 2.33
CA ILE A 71 -2.65 6.29 2.97
C ILE A 71 -3.55 6.84 1.88
N TYR A 72 -4.83 6.51 1.96
CA TYR A 72 -5.83 6.96 1.00
C TYR A 72 -7.05 7.43 1.78
N LYS A 73 -7.43 8.69 1.58
CA LYS A 73 -8.58 9.31 2.25
C LYS A 73 -8.52 9.11 3.77
N GLY A 74 -7.32 9.29 4.34
CA GLY A 74 -7.11 9.21 5.77
C GLY A 74 -7.02 7.81 6.36
N GLN A 75 -7.13 6.78 5.53
CA GLN A 75 -7.05 5.39 5.98
C GLN A 75 -5.73 4.77 5.54
N ARG A 76 -5.10 4.02 6.42
CA ARG A 76 -3.85 3.31 6.11
C ARG A 76 -4.16 1.95 5.54
N TYR A 77 -3.41 1.58 4.52
CA TYR A 77 -3.52 0.29 3.84
C TYR A 77 -2.15 -0.34 3.72
N ALA A 78 -2.10 -1.65 3.80
CA ALA A 78 -0.86 -2.41 3.59
C ALA A 78 -0.82 -2.96 2.17
N VAL A 79 0.30 -2.76 1.49
CA VAL A 79 0.51 -3.31 0.16
C VAL A 79 0.91 -4.76 0.34
N TYR A 80 0.09 -5.69 -0.15
CA TYR A 80 0.40 -7.10 -0.02
C TYR A 80 0.92 -7.71 -1.32
N ARG A 81 0.73 -7.03 -2.45
CA ARG A 81 1.20 -7.52 -3.74
C ARG A 81 1.31 -6.35 -4.71
N THR A 82 2.30 -6.44 -5.59
CA THR A 82 2.43 -5.51 -6.71
C THR A 82 2.49 -6.29 -8.00
N TYR A 83 2.08 -5.67 -9.09
CA TYR A 83 2.12 -6.29 -10.41
C TYR A 83 2.39 -5.21 -11.45
N GLN A 84 3.43 -5.41 -12.26
CA GLN A 84 3.74 -4.47 -13.33
C GLN A 84 2.90 -4.83 -14.55
N ALA A 85 1.81 -4.09 -14.72
CA ALA A 85 0.85 -4.36 -15.79
C ALA A 85 1.40 -3.97 -17.16
N ARG A 86 2.17 -2.88 -17.20
CA ARG A 86 2.79 -2.37 -18.42
C ARG A 86 4.12 -1.75 -18.04
N THR A 87 4.88 -1.30 -19.05
CA THR A 87 6.19 -0.71 -18.82
C THR A 87 6.16 0.44 -17.81
N ASP A 88 5.09 1.24 -17.85
CA ASP A 88 4.98 2.44 -17.02
C ASP A 88 3.93 2.35 -15.93
N VAL A 89 3.23 1.22 -15.78
CA VAL A 89 2.13 1.11 -14.82
C VAL A 89 2.39 -0.04 -13.85
N LEU A 90 2.35 0.29 -12.55
CA LEU A 90 2.45 -0.69 -11.47
C LEU A 90 1.14 -0.72 -10.70
N GLU A 91 0.60 -1.91 -10.51
CA GLU A 91 -0.62 -2.12 -9.72
C GLU A 91 -0.22 -2.47 -8.30
N LEU A 92 -0.76 -1.72 -7.34
CA LEU A 92 -0.55 -1.97 -5.92
C LEU A 92 -1.84 -2.54 -5.34
N TYR A 93 -1.77 -3.76 -4.84
CA TYR A 93 -2.93 -4.41 -4.23
C TYR A 93 -2.82 -4.27 -2.73
N VAL A 94 -3.85 -3.70 -2.12
CA VAL A 94 -3.77 -3.31 -0.72
C VAL A 94 -4.95 -3.84 0.08
N GLN A 95 -4.70 -4.04 1.37
CA GLN A 95 -5.74 -4.34 2.34
C GLN A 95 -5.62 -3.34 3.49
N ARG A 96 -6.72 -3.19 4.24
CA ARG A 96 -6.72 -2.25 5.36
C ARG A 96 -5.68 -2.68 6.39
N GLU A 97 -4.88 -1.72 6.84
CA GLU A 97 -3.83 -2.01 7.81
C GLU A 97 -4.41 -2.04 9.22
N GLY A 98 -3.97 -2.97 9.97
CA GLY A 98 -4.25 -3.05 11.37
C GLY A 98 -5.68 -3.37 11.61
N GLY A 99 -5.85 -3.37 11.45
CA GLY A 99 -6.75 -3.64 12.08
C GLY A 99 -6.66 -3.66 13.44
N THR A 100 -6.38 -3.55 13.53
CA THR A 100 -6.28 -3.79 14.23
C THR A 100 -6.58 -4.05 14.64
N ASN A 101 -6.69 -3.93 14.70
CA ASN A 101 -7.01 -4.09 15.08
C ASN A 101 -7.36 -4.31 15.46
N GLY A 102 -7.63 -4.39 15.53
CA GLY A 102 -7.88 -4.64 16.01
C GLY A 102 -8.17 -5.03 16.14
N THR A 103 -8.28 -5.13 16.31
CA THR A 103 -8.50 -5.51 16.55
C THR A 103 -8.86 -5.93 16.59
N VAL A 104 -9.18 -6.10 16.86
CA VAL A 104 -9.42 -6.44 17.01
C VAL A 104 -9.88 -6.76 16.78
N ASN A 105 -10.10 -6.91 16.94
CA ASN A 105 -10.40 -7.08 16.84
C ASN A 105 -10.73 -7.31 16.60
N SER A 106 -11.08 -7.59 16.73
CA SER A 106 -11.11 -7.66 16.61
C SER A 106 -11.29 -7.74 16.40
#